data_bd1376c1c013a5ba98f591985db81beb
#
_entry.id   bd1376c1c013a5ba98f591985db81beb
#
_cell.length_a   1.000
_cell.length_b   1.000
_cell.length_c   1.000
_cell.angle_alpha   90.00
_cell.angle_beta   90.00
_cell.angle_gamma   90.00
#
_symmetry.space_group_name_H-M   'P 1'
#
loop_
_entity.id
_entity.type
_entity.pdbx_description
1 polymer ?
#
loop_
_entity_poly.entity_id
_entity_poly.type
_entity_poly.pdbx_seq_one_letter_code
_entity_poly.pdbx_strand_id
1 'polypeptide(L)'
;LPPLDQCQLQSAVHEALSDWTRSGQTGADLSSQLLLVRETLAGMTGEQKEFAARQATYEVLEEALERLAEQDETGAKVLRFRFFDGEITRQVAARLHASPDQVNRWQRLAIENLTSLLMSSEMKRREELSRMMLEGLPAAPYSRLFGFQVLQTEIAGQLLRQGEPLVIALSGIGGIGRSGQAGGSGAGF
;
A
#
# COMPACT_ATOMS: atom_id res chain seq x y z
N LEU A 1 -7.34 2.02 5.06
CA LEU A 1 -6.00 1.38 5.09
C LEU A 1 -5.29 1.77 6.37
N PRO A 2 -4.52 0.86 7.01
CA PRO A 2 -3.77 1.18 8.20
C PRO A 2 -2.70 2.25 7.93
N PRO A 3 -2.20 2.93 8.97
CA PRO A 3 -1.00 3.74 8.83
C PRO A 3 0.16 2.87 8.33
N LEU A 4 0.96 3.42 7.42
CA LEU A 4 2.12 2.71 6.88
C LEU A 4 3.26 2.74 7.91
N ASP A 5 3.67 1.55 8.34
CA ASP A 5 4.89 1.35 9.12
C ASP A 5 5.99 0.86 8.17
N GLN A 6 7.09 1.62 8.11
CA GLN A 6 8.20 1.32 7.20
C GLN A 6 8.83 -0.05 7.49
N CYS A 7 8.97 -0.42 8.76
CA CYS A 7 9.58 -1.70 9.13
C CYS A 7 8.68 -2.88 8.75
N GLN A 8 7.36 -2.73 8.96
CA GLN A 8 6.39 -3.75 8.57
C GLN A 8 6.32 -3.89 7.06
N LEU A 9 6.29 -2.77 6.33
CA LEU A 9 6.29 -2.78 4.87
C LEU A 9 7.58 -3.41 4.31
N GLN A 10 8.74 -3.09 4.88
CA GLN A 10 10.01 -3.68 4.45
C GLN A 10 10.04 -5.20 4.62
N SER A 11 9.52 -5.69 5.74
CA SER A 11 9.40 -7.13 6.00
C SER A 11 8.45 -7.79 5.00
N ALA A 12 7.30 -7.18 4.73
CA ALA A 12 6.31 -7.68 3.79
C ALA A 12 6.83 -7.67 2.33
N VAL A 13 7.56 -6.63 1.93
CA VAL A 13 8.22 -6.55 0.61
C VAL A 13 9.29 -7.64 0.48
N HIS A 14 10.10 -7.85 1.50
CA HIS A 14 11.11 -8.91 1.49
C HIS A 14 10.49 -10.30 1.39
N GLU A 15 9.39 -10.54 2.11
CA GLU A 15 8.63 -11.79 2.02
C GLU A 15 8.05 -11.98 0.61
N ALA A 16 7.38 -10.94 0.06
CA ALA A 16 6.82 -10.99 -1.29
C ALA A 16 7.89 -11.28 -2.36
N LEU A 17 9.06 -10.66 -2.27
CA LEU A 17 10.19 -10.93 -3.16
C LEU A 17 10.70 -12.38 -3.00
N SER A 18 10.78 -12.87 -1.76
CA SER A 18 11.26 -14.23 -1.47
C SER A 18 10.30 -15.31 -1.98
N ASP A 19 9.01 -15.01 -2.01
CA ASP A 19 7.97 -15.92 -2.51
C ASP A 19 7.84 -15.90 -4.04
N TRP A 20 8.47 -14.95 -4.72
CA TRP A 20 8.39 -14.82 -6.17
C TRP A 20 8.80 -16.09 -6.92
N THR A 21 9.92 -16.70 -6.53
CA THR A 21 10.43 -17.93 -7.14
C THR A 21 9.79 -19.20 -6.58
N ARG A 22 9.12 -19.11 -5.44
CA ARG A 22 8.43 -20.25 -4.84
C ARG A 22 7.05 -20.39 -5.47
N SER A 23 6.86 -21.42 -6.27
CA SER A 23 5.56 -21.84 -6.84
C SER A 23 4.55 -22.31 -5.76
N GLY A 24 4.63 -21.82 -4.54
CA GLY A 24 3.80 -22.20 -3.40
C GLY A 24 2.49 -21.42 -3.33
N GLN A 25 1.49 -22.04 -2.73
CA GLN A 25 0.12 -21.52 -2.57
C GLN A 25 -0.01 -20.30 -1.62
N THR A 26 1.07 -19.90 -0.95
CA THR A 26 1.11 -18.78 -0.02
C THR A 26 2.05 -17.69 -0.54
N GLY A 27 1.60 -16.90 -1.51
CA GLY A 27 2.30 -15.69 -1.91
C GLY A 27 1.90 -14.53 -1.00
N ALA A 28 2.86 -13.67 -0.64
CA ALA A 28 2.57 -12.48 0.15
C ALA A 28 1.57 -11.59 -0.58
N ASP A 29 0.49 -11.25 0.11
CA ASP A 29 -0.55 -10.34 -0.36
C ASP A 29 -0.38 -8.98 0.32
N LEU A 30 0.07 -7.99 -0.44
CA LEU A 30 0.20 -6.61 0.02
C LEU A 30 -1.09 -5.79 -0.12
N SER A 31 -2.19 -6.38 -0.59
CA SER A 31 -3.45 -5.65 -0.79
C SER A 31 -4.07 -5.12 0.50
N SER A 32 -3.75 -5.75 1.64
CA SER A 32 -4.17 -5.27 2.97
C SER A 32 -3.40 -4.03 3.43
N GLN A 33 -2.21 -3.78 2.91
CA GLN A 33 -1.32 -2.69 3.32
C GLN A 33 -1.23 -1.57 2.29
N LEU A 34 -1.24 -1.91 0.99
CA LEU A 34 -1.02 -0.97 -0.11
C LEU A 34 -2.30 -0.73 -0.92
N LEU A 35 -2.68 0.54 -1.04
CA LEU A 35 -3.75 1.00 -1.92
C LEU A 35 -3.40 0.71 -3.39
N LEU A 36 -2.14 0.90 -3.77
CA LEU A 36 -1.64 0.60 -5.11
C LEU A 36 -1.98 -0.84 -5.53
N VAL A 37 -1.71 -1.82 -4.66
CA VAL A 37 -2.03 -3.23 -4.93
C VAL A 37 -3.54 -3.45 -5.02
N ARG A 38 -4.32 -2.80 -4.16
CA ARG A 38 -5.80 -2.90 -4.20
C ARG A 38 -6.39 -2.32 -5.48
N GLU A 39 -5.85 -1.22 -5.97
CA GLU A 39 -6.31 -0.59 -7.22
C GLU A 39 -5.96 -1.47 -8.42
N THR A 40 -4.75 -2.02 -8.48
CA THR A 40 -4.35 -2.98 -9.51
C THR A 40 -5.25 -4.21 -9.47
N LEU A 41 -5.50 -4.77 -8.29
CA LEU A 41 -6.40 -5.90 -8.09
C LEU A 41 -7.84 -5.59 -8.55
N ALA A 42 -8.35 -4.38 -8.27
CA ALA A 42 -9.70 -3.97 -8.69
C ALA A 42 -9.83 -3.86 -10.22
N GLY A 43 -8.75 -3.59 -10.92
CA GLY A 43 -8.69 -3.58 -12.39
C GLY A 43 -8.63 -4.96 -13.04
N MET A 44 -8.33 -5.99 -12.27
CA MET A 44 -8.25 -7.37 -12.76
C MET A 44 -9.63 -8.03 -12.78
N THR A 45 -10.00 -8.61 -13.90
CA THR A 45 -11.23 -9.40 -14.07
C THR A 45 -10.89 -10.89 -14.00
N GLY A 46 -11.37 -11.62 -12.97
CA GLY A 46 -11.14 -13.05 -12.88
C GLY A 46 -11.72 -13.70 -11.62
N GLU A 47 -11.98 -15.02 -11.70
CA GLU A 47 -12.69 -15.79 -10.67
C GLU A 47 -11.82 -16.23 -9.47
N GLN A 48 -10.48 -16.08 -9.53
CA GLN A 48 -9.56 -16.53 -8.46
C GLN A 48 -8.89 -15.34 -7.76
N LYS A 49 -9.56 -14.80 -6.73
CA LYS A 49 -9.11 -13.63 -5.97
C LYS A 49 -7.69 -13.77 -5.39
N GLU A 50 -7.31 -14.94 -4.87
CA GLU A 50 -5.98 -15.14 -4.28
C GLU A 50 -4.86 -15.07 -5.33
N PHE A 51 -5.08 -15.65 -6.50
CA PHE A 51 -4.13 -15.56 -7.60
C PHE A 51 -4.01 -14.11 -8.10
N ALA A 52 -5.16 -13.42 -8.25
CA ALA A 52 -5.19 -12.02 -8.69
C ALA A 52 -4.49 -11.09 -7.69
N ALA A 53 -4.66 -11.28 -6.38
CA ALA A 53 -4.00 -10.47 -5.34
C ALA A 53 -2.48 -10.61 -5.39
N ARG A 54 -1.99 -11.83 -5.60
CA ARG A 54 -0.56 -12.11 -5.78
C ARG A 54 -0.03 -11.47 -7.06
N GLN A 55 -0.76 -11.61 -8.17
CA GLN A 55 -0.37 -11.00 -9.44
C GLN A 55 -0.32 -9.47 -9.32
N ALA A 56 -1.32 -8.85 -8.70
CA ALA A 56 -1.35 -7.41 -8.45
C ALA A 56 -0.16 -6.96 -7.58
N THR A 57 0.20 -7.74 -6.55
CA THR A 57 1.40 -7.49 -5.73
C THR A 57 2.66 -7.51 -6.60
N TYR A 58 2.79 -8.49 -7.48
CA TYR A 58 3.96 -8.62 -8.36
C TYR A 58 4.05 -7.50 -9.39
N GLU A 59 2.95 -7.09 -10.00
CA GLU A 59 2.93 -5.97 -10.94
C GLU A 59 3.39 -4.66 -10.26
N VAL A 60 2.92 -4.39 -9.05
CA VAL A 60 3.34 -3.20 -8.28
C VAL A 60 4.81 -3.27 -7.89
N LEU A 61 5.31 -4.45 -7.50
CA LEU A 61 6.73 -4.64 -7.16
C LEU A 61 7.62 -4.50 -8.41
N GLU A 62 7.20 -5.01 -9.55
CA GLU A 62 7.94 -4.91 -10.82
C GLU A 62 8.05 -3.45 -11.29
N GLU A 63 6.95 -2.69 -11.24
CA GLU A 63 6.97 -1.26 -11.54
C GLU A 63 7.89 -0.49 -10.58
N ALA A 64 7.84 -0.80 -9.30
CA ALA A 64 8.74 -0.18 -8.32
C ALA A 64 10.21 -0.54 -8.56
N LEU A 65 10.48 -1.77 -9.01
CA LEU A 65 11.83 -2.23 -9.35
C LEU A 65 12.38 -1.55 -10.62
N GLU A 66 11.53 -1.24 -11.59
CA GLU A 66 11.92 -0.46 -12.77
C GLU A 66 12.32 0.97 -12.38
N ARG A 67 11.55 1.60 -11.50
CA ARG A 67 11.90 2.92 -10.96
C ARG A 67 13.17 2.89 -10.09
N LEU A 68 13.38 1.79 -9.34
CA LEU A 68 14.63 1.60 -8.61
C LEU A 68 15.81 1.52 -9.56
N ALA A 69 15.67 0.86 -10.71
CA ALA A 69 16.73 0.73 -11.69
C ALA A 69 17.21 2.08 -12.26
N GLU A 70 16.34 3.10 -12.30
CA GLU A 70 16.69 4.45 -12.70
C GLU A 70 17.60 5.16 -11.67
N GLN A 71 17.49 4.79 -10.38
CA GLN A 71 18.22 5.41 -9.27
C GLN A 71 19.41 4.57 -8.81
N ASP A 72 19.24 3.26 -8.77
CA ASP A 72 20.23 2.25 -8.33
C ASP A 72 20.16 1.02 -9.24
N GLU A 73 20.80 1.12 -10.39
CA GLU A 73 20.87 0.03 -11.37
C GLU A 73 21.48 -1.25 -10.79
N THR A 74 22.51 -1.11 -9.93
CA THR A 74 23.18 -2.25 -9.31
C THR A 74 22.27 -2.96 -8.32
N GLY A 75 21.60 -2.21 -7.45
CA GLY A 75 20.63 -2.76 -6.50
C GLY A 75 19.47 -3.46 -7.19
N ALA A 76 18.90 -2.84 -8.23
CA ALA A 76 17.83 -3.44 -9.03
C ALA A 76 18.27 -4.74 -9.71
N LYS A 77 19.48 -4.79 -10.29
CA LYS A 77 20.07 -6.02 -10.86
C LYS A 77 20.23 -7.12 -9.81
N VAL A 78 20.72 -6.77 -8.63
CA VAL A 78 20.87 -7.74 -7.53
C VAL A 78 19.51 -8.32 -7.15
N LEU A 79 18.46 -7.48 -7.00
CA LEU A 79 17.12 -7.96 -6.67
C LEU A 79 16.56 -8.86 -7.77
N ARG A 80 16.71 -8.49 -9.05
CA ARG A 80 16.27 -9.32 -10.18
C ARG A 80 16.96 -10.71 -10.17
N PHE A 81 18.28 -10.75 -10.13
CA PHE A 81 19.00 -12.03 -10.12
C PHE A 81 18.65 -12.91 -8.92
N ARG A 82 18.51 -12.30 -7.72
CA ARG A 82 18.23 -13.03 -6.49
C ARG A 82 16.81 -13.56 -6.41
N PHE A 83 15.82 -12.74 -6.75
CA PHE A 83 14.43 -13.03 -6.48
C PHE A 83 13.60 -13.37 -7.72
N PHE A 84 14.00 -12.94 -8.91
CA PHE A 84 13.27 -13.25 -10.14
C PHE A 84 13.94 -14.43 -10.88
N ASP A 85 15.27 -14.40 -10.99
CA ASP A 85 16.02 -15.47 -11.65
C ASP A 85 16.34 -16.63 -10.68
N GLY A 86 16.15 -16.44 -9.37
CA GLY A 86 16.40 -17.45 -8.35
C GLY A 86 17.89 -17.79 -8.15
N GLU A 87 18.79 -16.90 -8.58
CA GLU A 87 20.24 -17.12 -8.46
C GLU A 87 20.69 -17.06 -6.98
N ILE A 88 21.61 -17.94 -6.59
CA ILE A 88 22.23 -17.86 -5.26
C ILE A 88 23.25 -16.72 -5.20
N THR A 89 23.53 -16.21 -3.99
CA THR A 89 24.44 -15.05 -3.79
C THR A 89 25.80 -15.21 -4.50
N ARG A 90 26.36 -16.43 -4.55
CA ARG A 90 27.64 -16.70 -5.21
C ARG A 90 27.58 -16.53 -6.73
N GLN A 91 26.47 -16.92 -7.36
CA GLN A 91 26.25 -16.76 -8.80
C GLN A 91 26.11 -15.27 -9.16
N VAL A 92 25.30 -14.54 -8.38
CA VAL A 92 25.17 -13.09 -8.55
C VAL A 92 26.51 -12.37 -8.34
N ALA A 93 27.28 -12.77 -7.33
CA ALA A 93 28.61 -12.23 -7.06
C ALA A 93 29.57 -12.45 -8.25
N ALA A 94 29.58 -13.64 -8.81
CA ALA A 94 30.39 -13.95 -10.01
C ALA A 94 29.94 -13.11 -11.22
N ARG A 95 28.63 -12.97 -11.43
CA ARG A 95 28.06 -12.23 -12.55
C ARG A 95 28.32 -10.73 -12.47
N LEU A 96 28.33 -10.17 -11.25
CA LEU A 96 28.59 -8.76 -11.01
C LEU A 96 30.06 -8.44 -10.69
N HIS A 97 30.97 -9.43 -10.77
CA HIS A 97 32.37 -9.29 -10.40
C HIS A 97 32.59 -8.71 -9.01
N ALA A 98 31.78 -9.17 -8.04
CA ALA A 98 31.75 -8.68 -6.67
C ALA A 98 31.99 -9.82 -5.65
N SER A 99 32.18 -9.47 -4.38
CA SER A 99 32.20 -10.46 -3.31
C SER A 99 30.77 -10.82 -2.85
N PRO A 100 30.54 -12.03 -2.31
CA PRO A 100 29.23 -12.38 -1.73
C PRO A 100 28.75 -11.40 -0.65
N ASP A 101 29.65 -10.89 0.18
CA ASP A 101 29.33 -9.90 1.22
C ASP A 101 28.86 -8.57 0.63
N GLN A 102 29.46 -8.16 -0.49
CA GLN A 102 29.09 -6.98 -1.21
C GLN A 102 27.68 -7.12 -1.83
N VAL A 103 27.37 -8.29 -2.40
CA VAL A 103 26.04 -8.62 -2.93
C VAL A 103 24.99 -8.57 -1.79
N ASN A 104 25.28 -9.16 -0.64
CA ASN A 104 24.36 -9.12 0.52
C ASN A 104 24.13 -7.69 1.04
N ARG A 105 25.17 -6.83 0.98
CA ARG A 105 25.04 -5.42 1.34
C ARG A 105 24.17 -4.67 0.32
N TRP A 106 24.42 -4.87 -0.98
CA TRP A 106 23.62 -4.28 -2.04
C TRP A 106 22.17 -4.74 -1.97
N GLN A 107 21.92 -6.02 -1.74
CA GLN A 107 20.56 -6.55 -1.58
C GLN A 107 19.80 -5.85 -0.44
N ARG A 108 20.44 -5.66 0.73
CA ARG A 108 19.80 -4.96 1.85
C ARG A 108 19.43 -3.52 1.49
N LEU A 109 20.39 -2.78 0.97
CA LEU A 109 20.17 -1.38 0.56
C LEU A 109 19.10 -1.28 -0.53
N ALA A 110 19.11 -2.19 -1.51
CA ALA A 110 18.11 -2.20 -2.56
C ALA A 110 16.70 -2.49 -2.05
N ILE A 111 16.53 -3.37 -1.05
CA ILE A 111 15.23 -3.60 -0.41
C ILE A 111 14.77 -2.36 0.37
N GLU A 112 15.66 -1.67 1.08
CA GLU A 112 15.35 -0.42 1.77
C GLU A 112 14.93 0.67 0.77
N ASN A 113 15.67 0.84 -0.31
CA ASN A 113 15.35 1.81 -1.36
C ASN A 113 14.02 1.48 -2.06
N LEU A 114 13.79 0.22 -2.41
CA LEU A 114 12.54 -0.25 -3.01
C LEU A 114 11.34 0.01 -2.08
N THR A 115 11.50 -0.28 -0.79
CA THR A 115 10.46 -0.01 0.22
C THR A 115 10.17 1.48 0.33
N SER A 116 11.19 2.33 0.31
CA SER A 116 11.05 3.78 0.36
C SER A 116 10.32 4.34 -0.87
N LEU A 117 10.61 3.80 -2.06
CA LEU A 117 9.92 4.15 -3.30
C LEU A 117 8.45 3.75 -3.26
N LEU A 118 8.14 2.52 -2.82
CA LEU A 118 6.78 2.05 -2.64
C LEU A 118 6.02 2.91 -1.64
N MET A 119 6.63 3.23 -0.50
CA MET A 119 6.02 4.07 0.53
C MET A 119 5.70 5.47 -0.01
N SER A 120 6.62 6.08 -0.74
CA SER A 120 6.43 7.40 -1.34
C SER A 120 5.30 7.40 -2.37
N SER A 121 5.25 6.39 -3.24
CA SER A 121 4.20 6.23 -4.25
C SER A 121 2.83 5.99 -3.61
N GLU A 122 2.78 5.15 -2.59
CA GLU A 122 1.57 4.86 -1.81
C GLU A 122 1.04 6.11 -1.09
N MET A 123 1.93 6.87 -0.42
CA MET A 123 1.54 8.11 0.27
C MET A 123 0.96 9.13 -0.71
N LYS A 124 1.62 9.31 -1.85
CA LYS A 124 1.14 10.19 -2.92
C LYS A 124 -0.24 9.77 -3.41
N ARG A 125 -0.44 8.47 -3.63
CA ARG A 125 -1.72 7.95 -4.11
C ARG A 125 -2.85 8.11 -3.07
N ARG A 126 -2.56 7.88 -1.79
CA ARG A 126 -3.50 8.11 -0.68
C ARG A 126 -3.91 9.59 -0.59
N GLU A 127 -2.95 10.50 -0.76
CA GLU A 127 -3.21 11.93 -0.75
C GLU A 127 -4.09 12.35 -1.95
N GLU A 128 -3.79 11.86 -3.15
CA GLU A 128 -4.60 12.10 -4.34
C GLU A 128 -6.05 11.61 -4.16
N LEU A 129 -6.22 10.38 -3.64
CA LEU A 129 -7.54 9.82 -3.37
C LEU A 129 -8.29 10.64 -2.33
N SER A 130 -7.63 11.05 -1.24
CA SER A 130 -8.21 11.90 -0.20
C SER A 130 -8.66 13.24 -0.78
N ARG A 131 -7.86 13.86 -1.63
CA ARG A 131 -8.21 15.11 -2.30
C ARG A 131 -9.43 14.94 -3.20
N MET A 132 -9.45 13.89 -4.04
CA MET A 132 -10.60 13.61 -4.91
C MET A 132 -11.89 13.36 -4.12
N MET A 133 -11.79 12.65 -2.99
CA MET A 133 -12.93 12.43 -2.10
C MET A 133 -13.44 13.73 -1.49
N LEU A 134 -12.55 14.62 -1.07
CA LEU A 134 -12.91 15.93 -0.49
C LEU A 134 -13.52 16.86 -1.54
N GLU A 135 -13.02 16.88 -2.76
CA GLU A 135 -13.58 17.67 -3.87
C GLU A 135 -15.00 17.21 -4.24
N GLY A 136 -15.31 15.92 -4.10
CA GLY A 136 -16.65 15.37 -4.32
C GLY A 136 -17.66 15.65 -3.20
N LEU A 137 -17.21 16.15 -2.04
CA LEU A 137 -18.12 16.48 -0.94
C LEU A 137 -18.74 17.87 -1.13
N PRO A 138 -20.06 18.01 -0.89
CA PRO A 138 -20.68 19.32 -0.90
C PRO A 138 -20.05 20.21 0.18
N ALA A 139 -19.85 21.49 -0.14
CA ALA A 139 -19.36 22.46 0.83
C ALA A 139 -20.21 22.42 2.12
N ALA A 140 -19.56 22.34 3.26
CA ALA A 140 -20.26 22.31 4.53
C ALA A 140 -21.06 23.62 4.71
N PRO A 141 -22.38 23.55 4.87
CA PRO A 141 -23.21 24.75 4.99
C PRO A 141 -23.10 25.43 6.37
N TYR A 142 -22.07 25.09 7.14
CA TYR A 142 -21.83 25.57 8.49
C TYR A 142 -20.35 25.81 8.73
N SER A 143 -20.03 26.79 9.54
CA SER A 143 -18.66 27.08 9.99
C SER A 143 -18.28 26.35 11.29
N ARG A 144 -19.25 25.87 12.07
CA ARG A 144 -19.02 25.15 13.33
C ARG A 144 -20.17 24.20 13.64
N LEU A 145 -19.81 22.99 14.10
CA LEU A 145 -20.74 22.03 14.70
C LEU A 145 -20.62 22.10 16.22
N PHE A 146 -21.74 22.30 16.91
CA PHE A 146 -21.78 22.35 18.36
C PHE A 146 -22.45 21.09 18.93
N GLY A 147 -21.87 20.52 19.99
CA GLY A 147 -22.44 19.38 20.70
C GLY A 147 -22.28 18.02 20.03
N PHE A 148 -21.50 17.92 18.93
CA PHE A 148 -21.34 16.67 18.16
C PHE A 148 -19.98 16.01 18.33
N GLN A 149 -19.09 16.52 19.19
CA GLN A 149 -17.72 16.03 19.33
C GLN A 149 -17.66 14.54 19.68
N VAL A 150 -18.53 14.09 20.60
CA VAL A 150 -18.57 12.69 21.02
C VAL A 150 -18.96 11.78 19.84
N LEU A 151 -20.02 12.17 19.11
CA LEU A 151 -20.51 11.40 17.96
C LEU A 151 -19.51 11.39 16.79
N GLN A 152 -18.83 12.52 16.54
CA GLN A 152 -17.76 12.60 15.55
C GLN A 152 -16.61 11.64 15.89
N THR A 153 -16.17 11.61 17.16
CA THR A 153 -15.13 10.70 17.62
C THR A 153 -15.57 9.24 17.49
N GLU A 154 -16.83 8.94 17.80
CA GLU A 154 -17.39 7.60 17.66
C GLU A 154 -17.44 7.16 16.19
N ILE A 155 -17.94 8.01 15.29
CA ILE A 155 -18.00 7.74 13.85
C ILE A 155 -16.58 7.57 13.30
N ALA A 156 -15.64 8.47 13.62
CA ALA A 156 -14.25 8.35 13.22
C ALA A 156 -13.62 7.05 13.72
N GLY A 157 -13.87 6.69 14.99
CA GLY A 157 -13.40 5.43 15.56
C GLY A 157 -13.96 4.19 14.87
N GLN A 158 -15.21 4.25 14.38
CA GLN A 158 -15.80 3.17 13.61
C GLN A 158 -15.25 3.10 12.19
N LEU A 159 -15.05 4.24 11.53
CA LEU A 159 -14.46 4.32 10.18
C LEU A 159 -13.01 3.81 10.15
N LEU A 160 -12.26 4.00 11.23
CA LEU A 160 -10.88 3.54 11.37
C LEU A 160 -10.76 2.04 11.72
N ARG A 161 -11.86 1.38 12.14
CA ARG A 161 -11.84 -0.05 12.39
C ARG A 161 -11.73 -0.80 11.07
N GLN A 162 -10.73 -1.66 10.98
CA GLN A 162 -10.54 -2.54 9.83
C GLN A 162 -11.59 -3.65 9.85
N GLY A 163 -12.40 -3.72 8.83
CA GLY A 163 -13.44 -4.72 8.64
C GLY A 163 -14.25 -4.41 7.40
N GLU A 164 -15.10 -5.32 6.98
CA GLU A 164 -15.94 -5.29 5.78
C GLU A 164 -16.74 -3.98 5.58
N PRO A 165 -17.26 -3.69 4.38
CA PRO A 165 -17.71 -2.35 3.96
C PRO A 165 -18.59 -1.72 5.02
N LEU A 166 -18.03 -0.70 5.68
CA LEU A 166 -18.68 -0.01 6.77
C LEU A 166 -19.72 0.93 6.20
N VAL A 167 -20.98 0.57 6.33
CA VAL A 167 -22.09 1.49 6.08
C VAL A 167 -22.53 2.08 7.41
N ILE A 168 -22.25 3.37 7.64
CA ILE A 168 -22.74 4.11 8.80
C ILE A 168 -24.04 4.84 8.40
N ALA A 169 -25.17 4.41 8.93
CA ALA A 169 -26.45 5.07 8.74
C ALA A 169 -26.73 6.04 9.89
N LEU A 170 -26.81 7.34 9.60
CA LEU A 170 -27.21 8.36 10.54
C LEU A 170 -28.74 8.57 10.44
N SER A 171 -29.46 8.20 11.49
CA SER A 171 -30.91 8.40 11.58
C SER A 171 -31.27 9.44 12.66
N GLY A 172 -32.30 10.24 12.43
CA GLY A 172 -32.74 11.24 13.37
C GLY A 172 -33.89 12.10 12.82
N ILE A 173 -34.44 12.96 13.66
CA ILE A 173 -35.49 13.92 13.28
C ILE A 173 -34.94 14.95 12.27
N GLY A 174 -35.73 15.41 11.33
CA GLY A 174 -35.33 16.45 10.38
C GLY A 174 -34.82 17.73 11.11
N GLY A 175 -33.74 18.29 10.59
CA GLY A 175 -33.14 19.52 11.16
C GLY A 175 -32.10 19.33 12.26
N ILE A 176 -31.80 18.10 12.70
CA ILE A 176 -30.78 17.88 13.75
C ILE A 176 -29.31 17.89 13.22
N GLY A 177 -29.06 18.34 12.01
CA GLY A 177 -27.70 18.53 11.49
C GLY A 177 -27.01 17.29 10.94
N ARG A 178 -27.76 16.22 10.59
CA ARG A 178 -27.19 14.96 10.03
C ARG A 178 -26.26 15.17 8.82
N SER A 179 -26.66 16.04 7.91
CA SER A 179 -25.85 16.36 6.72
C SER A 179 -24.54 17.06 7.11
N GLY A 180 -24.58 17.87 8.18
CA GLY A 180 -23.41 18.52 8.73
C GLY A 180 -22.41 17.53 9.33
N GLN A 181 -22.88 16.47 9.98
CA GLN A 181 -22.03 15.43 10.56
C GLN A 181 -21.32 14.60 9.50
N ALA A 182 -22.02 14.24 8.41
CA ALA A 182 -21.43 13.47 7.32
C ALA A 182 -20.30 14.25 6.63
N GLY A 183 -20.49 15.57 6.42
CA GLY A 183 -19.46 16.45 5.85
C GLY A 183 -18.26 16.68 6.78
N GLY A 184 -18.51 16.82 8.10
CA GLY A 184 -17.47 17.06 9.10
C GLY A 184 -16.51 15.89 9.32
N SER A 185 -16.98 14.66 9.16
CA SER A 185 -16.14 13.47 9.32
C SER A 185 -15.17 13.23 8.15
N GLY A 186 -15.43 13.83 6.98
CA GLY A 186 -14.55 13.72 5.81
C GLY A 186 -13.39 14.74 5.81
N ALA A 187 -13.44 15.78 6.64
CA ALA A 187 -12.44 16.86 6.65
C ALA A 187 -11.30 16.65 7.68
N GLY A 188 -11.25 15.51 8.34
CA GLY A 188 -10.31 15.22 9.44
C GLY A 188 -9.27 14.12 9.17
N PHE A 189 -9.00 13.78 7.91
CA PHE A 189 -7.99 12.76 7.55
C PHE A 189 -6.92 13.33 6.65
#